data_845e89424cdaca17f0fd74d6a69ad53e
#
_entry.id   845e89424cdaca17f0fd74d6a69ad53e
#
_cell.length_a   1.000
_cell.length_b   1.000
_cell.length_c   1.000
_cell.angle_alpha   90.00
_cell.angle_beta   90.00
_cell.angle_gamma   90.00
#
_symmetry.space_group_name_H-M   'P 1'
#
loop_
_entity.id
_entity.type
_entity.pdbx_description
1 polymer ?
#
loop_
_entity_poly.entity_id
_entity_poly.type
_entity_poly.pdbx_seq_one_letter_code
_entity_poly.pdbx_strand_id
1 'polypeptide(L)'
;MKRRMKAILCFLAAVVLMGMTAGAKEENIHISWRGDYQTNEIVVSIQSAADYIQQVTVVMYPAGLAEPKFSDYCRIGEVAVYGGKETEIRFKISDRLDAADGAYILRVQGSGYQAAQSRAAEEVWVLRPSDIADENGEGLLKQINAASADQVKPYIERVSKALSLTVAENESAARLEDFIRVKNDSYGGSFQTISEVAAAWKISDVIAYLAQDHPDAKVLETKMDEIADILSAERDDEIYQTYREDIYKNMISIRKTYRGGIGVQNRSDIETVFEKARVLAVINGSAEDALENHLKTYYRILGISAETYQKFASFGGSDRQKVLRQIYQKNFVDTDTICKTFETAVNQIAERNASGGNTSPSGGSGGLGGSGGSGASGGRGYEDGYAISGETNDTPKPDIAFADCGSSHWAYPYVGEMKRDGIISGYDDGNFYPDQKVKREEFVKMAVMASGLYDKDAACDFEDVPQDAWHYGYIASAYHANVINGVGEKAFGVGQEMKREDVAVILCRILNMLQISEGNSDALTNSGKDFTDSADIDDYAKDSVAVLAEMKILSGFEDGSFRPQDCLTRAEAAKILSVVRGYIRK
;
A
#
# COMPACT_ATOMS: atom_id res chain seq x y z
N MET A 1 21.58 33.51 17.39
CA MET A 1 20.70 33.82 16.25
C MET A 1 21.11 35.11 15.52
N LYS A 2 21.12 36.30 16.14
CA LYS A 2 21.46 37.59 15.47
C LYS A 2 22.86 37.65 14.81
N ARG A 3 23.88 36.94 15.30
CA ARG A 3 25.24 36.93 14.69
C ARG A 3 25.30 36.00 13.46
N ARG A 4 24.56 34.90 13.43
CA ARG A 4 24.48 34.01 12.25
C ARG A 4 23.66 34.65 11.13
N MET A 5 22.56 35.34 11.47
CA MET A 5 21.78 36.13 10.50
C MET A 5 22.60 37.26 9.85
N LYS A 6 23.46 37.94 10.62
CA LYS A 6 24.36 38.99 10.02
C LYS A 6 25.42 38.41 9.08
N ALA A 7 25.95 37.23 9.37
CA ALA A 7 26.90 36.55 8.48
C ALA A 7 26.20 36.09 7.17
N ILE A 8 24.98 35.55 7.27
CA ILE A 8 24.17 35.22 6.12
C ILE A 8 23.77 36.46 5.32
N LEU A 9 23.45 37.59 5.98
CA LEU A 9 23.15 38.85 5.32
C LEU A 9 24.36 39.42 4.55
N CYS A 10 25.58 39.34 5.11
CA CYS A 10 26.78 39.78 4.44
C CYS A 10 27.19 38.89 3.26
N PHE A 11 26.92 37.59 3.35
CA PHE A 11 27.25 36.65 2.30
C PHE A 11 26.25 36.76 1.13
N LEU A 12 24.96 36.90 1.39
CA LEU A 12 23.91 37.12 0.39
C LEU A 12 24.07 38.48 -0.31
N ALA A 13 24.45 39.55 0.41
CA ALA A 13 24.73 40.84 -0.19
C ALA A 13 25.96 40.79 -1.13
N ALA A 14 26.97 39.99 -0.82
CA ALA A 14 28.13 39.79 -1.68
C ALA A 14 27.80 38.96 -2.94
N VAL A 15 26.89 38.03 -2.84
CA VAL A 15 26.44 37.18 -3.97
C VAL A 15 25.51 37.94 -4.93
N VAL A 16 24.68 38.85 -4.41
CA VAL A 16 23.82 39.73 -5.24
C VAL A 16 24.58 40.84 -5.92
N LEU A 17 25.72 41.30 -5.36
CA LEU A 17 26.54 42.40 -5.91
C LEU A 17 27.60 41.94 -6.94
N MET A 18 27.89 40.62 -7.04
CA MET A 18 28.72 40.11 -8.13
C MET A 18 27.83 39.79 -9.34
N GLY A 19 27.38 40.85 -9.97
CA GLY A 19 26.58 40.83 -11.15
C GLY A 19 27.27 40.24 -12.36
N MET A 20 26.45 39.64 -13.17
CA MET A 20 26.47 39.61 -14.62
C MET A 20 27.83 39.66 -15.31
N THR A 21 28.44 38.50 -15.54
CA THR A 21 29.25 38.33 -16.73
C THR A 21 28.62 37.23 -17.58
N ALA A 22 28.25 37.62 -18.79
CA ALA A 22 27.74 36.72 -19.81
C ALA A 22 28.75 35.58 -20.08
N GLY A 23 28.29 34.32 -19.96
CA GLY A 23 29.06 33.16 -20.37
C GLY A 23 29.21 32.01 -19.37
N ALA A 24 28.48 31.98 -18.27
CA ALA A 24 28.47 30.79 -17.41
C ALA A 24 27.62 29.69 -18.05
N LYS A 25 28.21 28.51 -18.24
CA LYS A 25 27.45 27.31 -18.60
C LYS A 25 26.38 27.03 -17.54
N GLU A 26 25.13 27.15 -17.93
CA GLU A 26 23.97 26.65 -17.19
C GLU A 26 24.08 25.13 -17.20
N GLU A 27 24.67 24.50 -16.23
CA GLU A 27 24.63 23.03 -16.17
C GLU A 27 25.21 22.53 -14.88
N ASN A 28 24.41 22.16 -13.91
CA ASN A 28 24.78 21.11 -12.95
C ASN A 28 23.80 21.00 -11.79
N ILE A 29 22.72 21.79 -11.74
CA ILE A 29 21.66 21.67 -10.73
C ILE A 29 20.34 21.53 -11.47
N HIS A 30 19.68 20.39 -11.25
CA HIS A 30 18.29 20.20 -11.64
C HIS A 30 17.42 20.40 -10.42
N ILE A 31 16.31 21.11 -10.58
CA ILE A 31 15.31 21.30 -9.54
C ILE A 31 13.95 20.84 -10.06
N SER A 32 13.19 20.25 -9.16
CA SER A 32 11.77 20.03 -9.33
C SER A 32 11.06 20.43 -8.04
N TRP A 33 9.77 20.62 -8.10
CA TRP A 33 9.01 20.99 -6.93
C TRP A 33 7.61 20.38 -6.96
N ARG A 34 7.01 20.24 -5.77
CA ARG A 34 5.60 19.88 -5.61
C ARG A 34 5.02 20.59 -4.39
N GLY A 35 3.75 20.91 -4.44
CA GLY A 35 2.99 21.33 -3.26
C GLY A 35 2.52 20.09 -2.48
N ASP A 36 2.91 19.99 -1.23
CA ASP A 36 2.37 19.02 -0.29
C ASP A 36 1.32 19.75 0.57
N TYR A 37 0.07 19.62 0.16
CA TYR A 37 -1.05 20.29 0.83
C TYR A 37 -1.62 19.50 2.01
N GLN A 38 -1.10 18.31 2.31
CA GLN A 38 -1.38 17.60 3.55
C GLN A 38 -0.55 18.20 4.70
N THR A 39 0.72 18.49 4.43
CA THR A 39 1.62 19.11 5.40
C THR A 39 1.69 20.63 5.28
N ASN A 40 1.02 21.23 4.29
CA ASN A 40 1.13 22.64 3.91
C ASN A 40 2.58 23.04 3.65
N GLU A 41 3.27 22.30 2.78
CA GLU A 41 4.68 22.54 2.43
C GLU A 41 4.87 22.58 0.92
N ILE A 42 5.85 23.39 0.48
CA ILE A 42 6.48 23.26 -0.83
C ILE A 42 7.70 22.38 -0.64
N VAL A 43 7.73 21.24 -1.32
CA VAL A 43 8.87 20.32 -1.34
C VAL A 43 9.66 20.61 -2.60
N VAL A 44 10.94 20.93 -2.44
CA VAL A 44 11.86 21.21 -3.53
C VAL A 44 12.90 20.10 -3.57
N SER A 45 12.94 19.37 -4.65
CA SER A 45 13.94 18.34 -4.94
C SER A 45 15.08 18.95 -5.76
N ILE A 46 16.30 18.73 -5.32
CA ILE A 46 17.52 19.28 -5.93
C ILE A 46 18.46 18.12 -6.24
N GLN A 47 18.89 18.05 -7.49
CA GLN A 47 19.90 17.11 -7.94
C GLN A 47 21.08 17.86 -8.56
N SER A 48 22.30 17.54 -8.14
CA SER A 48 23.53 18.10 -8.70
C SER A 48 24.30 17.04 -9.48
N ALA A 49 24.76 17.39 -10.66
CA ALA A 49 25.69 16.57 -11.45
C ALA A 49 27.15 16.67 -10.98
N ALA A 50 27.45 17.50 -9.98
CA ALA A 50 28.80 17.66 -9.45
C ALA A 50 29.25 16.41 -8.67
N ASP A 51 30.52 16.03 -8.79
CA ASP A 51 31.11 14.85 -8.11
C ASP A 51 31.42 15.08 -6.62
N TYR A 52 31.10 16.25 -6.09
CA TYR A 52 31.40 16.67 -4.72
C TYR A 52 30.15 17.18 -4.00
N ILE A 53 30.23 17.27 -2.67
CA ILE A 53 29.19 17.87 -1.85
C ILE A 53 29.13 19.38 -2.14
N GLN A 54 27.98 19.84 -2.55
CA GLN A 54 27.73 21.23 -2.86
C GLN A 54 26.75 21.83 -1.87
N GLN A 55 27.12 22.94 -1.21
CA GLN A 55 26.16 23.75 -0.47
C GLN A 55 25.36 24.59 -1.44
N VAL A 56 24.05 24.54 -1.33
CA VAL A 56 23.15 25.34 -2.17
C VAL A 56 22.23 26.18 -1.30
N THR A 57 21.99 27.40 -1.74
CA THR A 57 20.99 28.30 -1.17
C THR A 57 19.76 28.27 -2.05
N VAL A 58 18.61 28.07 -1.45
CA VAL A 58 17.29 28.06 -2.09
C VAL A 58 16.54 29.30 -1.63
N VAL A 59 16.06 30.10 -2.57
CA VAL A 59 15.24 31.29 -2.27
C VAL A 59 13.96 31.25 -3.09
N MET A 60 12.87 31.76 -2.50
CA MET A 60 11.59 31.93 -3.16
C MET A 60 11.11 33.36 -3.02
N TYR A 61 10.64 33.96 -4.11
CA TYR A 61 10.14 35.34 -4.16
C TYR A 61 9.00 35.46 -5.19
N PRO A 62 8.10 36.47 -5.08
CA PRO A 62 6.99 36.66 -6.03
C PRO A 62 7.48 36.75 -7.47
N ALA A 63 6.77 36.11 -8.39
CA ALA A 63 7.03 36.22 -9.82
C ALA A 63 6.84 37.67 -10.32
N GLY A 64 7.50 38.00 -11.44
CA GLY A 64 7.41 39.37 -12.02
C GLY A 64 8.45 40.33 -11.51
N LEU A 65 9.26 39.98 -10.52
CA LEU A 65 10.41 40.81 -10.08
C LEU A 65 11.65 40.49 -10.90
N ALA A 66 12.12 41.43 -11.69
CA ALA A 66 13.32 41.24 -12.51
C ALA A 66 14.61 41.13 -11.66
N GLU A 67 14.72 41.93 -10.60
CA GLU A 67 15.81 41.91 -9.65
C GLU A 67 15.29 41.97 -8.21
N PRO A 68 15.01 40.80 -7.59
CA PRO A 68 14.47 40.73 -6.23
C PRO A 68 15.55 41.20 -5.23
N LYS A 69 15.13 42.01 -4.26
CA LYS A 69 15.93 42.37 -3.09
C LYS A 69 15.74 41.33 -2.00
N PHE A 70 16.63 41.33 -1.00
CA PHE A 70 16.51 40.41 0.14
C PHE A 70 15.15 40.51 0.86
N SER A 71 14.59 41.75 0.91
CA SER A 71 13.26 41.99 1.49
C SER A 71 12.11 41.27 0.73
N ASP A 72 12.35 40.94 -0.54
CA ASP A 72 11.33 40.33 -1.41
C ASP A 72 11.33 38.79 -1.31
N TYR A 73 12.31 38.21 -0.62
CA TYR A 73 12.39 36.77 -0.42
C TYR A 73 11.38 36.30 0.64
N CYS A 74 10.41 35.52 0.21
CA CYS A 74 9.40 34.92 1.08
C CYS A 74 9.93 33.72 1.86
N ARG A 75 10.85 32.95 1.28
CA ARG A 75 11.49 31.78 1.88
C ARG A 75 12.96 31.73 1.49
N ILE A 76 13.78 31.30 2.44
CA ILE A 76 15.23 31.08 2.25
C ILE A 76 15.62 29.83 3.00
N GLY A 77 16.37 28.95 2.36
CA GLY A 77 16.91 27.74 2.96
C GLY A 77 18.28 27.39 2.39
N GLU A 78 19.06 26.64 3.14
CA GLU A 78 20.36 26.11 2.72
C GLU A 78 20.38 24.61 2.95
N VAL A 79 20.91 23.88 1.98
CA VAL A 79 21.03 22.43 2.04
C VAL A 79 22.31 21.94 1.36
N ALA A 80 22.88 20.86 1.87
CA ALA A 80 24.01 20.17 1.24
C ALA A 80 23.47 19.17 0.21
N VAL A 81 23.88 19.32 -1.04
CA VAL A 81 23.51 18.42 -2.14
C VAL A 81 24.69 17.52 -2.46
N TYR A 82 24.47 16.22 -2.47
CA TYR A 82 25.49 15.22 -2.78
C TYR A 82 25.42 14.86 -4.25
N GLY A 83 26.58 14.78 -4.91
CA GLY A 83 26.66 14.48 -6.34
C GLY A 83 25.89 13.20 -6.72
N GLY A 84 25.04 13.31 -7.73
CA GLY A 84 24.22 12.21 -8.23
C GLY A 84 23.05 11.78 -7.33
N LYS A 85 22.84 12.40 -6.16
CA LYS A 85 21.73 12.13 -5.26
C LYS A 85 20.73 13.26 -5.24
N GLU A 86 19.46 12.91 -5.20
CA GLU A 86 18.39 13.86 -4.97
C GLU A 86 18.34 14.26 -3.49
N THR A 87 18.16 15.55 -3.24
CA THR A 87 18.09 16.13 -1.89
C THR A 87 16.87 17.01 -1.80
N GLU A 88 16.03 16.81 -0.80
CA GLU A 88 14.81 17.61 -0.59
C GLU A 88 15.05 18.73 0.43
N ILE A 89 14.43 19.89 0.19
CA ILE A 89 14.21 20.94 1.16
C ILE A 89 12.73 21.32 1.17
N ARG A 90 12.21 21.65 2.36
CA ARG A 90 10.78 21.91 2.56
C ARG A 90 10.55 23.31 3.11
N PHE A 91 9.56 24.01 2.56
CA PHE A 91 9.14 25.33 2.99
C PHE A 91 7.66 25.33 3.36
N LYS A 92 7.31 25.85 4.53
CA LYS A 92 5.91 25.98 4.95
C LYS A 92 5.14 26.95 4.05
N ILE A 93 3.97 26.53 3.57
CA ILE A 93 2.97 27.39 2.96
C ILE A 93 2.22 28.12 4.09
N SER A 94 2.01 29.42 3.95
CA SER A 94 1.24 30.21 4.91
C SER A 94 0.57 31.38 4.21
N ASP A 95 -0.43 31.98 4.84
CA ASP A 95 -1.13 33.16 4.33
C ASP A 95 -0.26 34.43 4.22
N ARG A 96 1.00 34.38 4.70
CA ARG A 96 2.01 35.43 4.51
C ARG A 96 2.68 35.39 3.13
N LEU A 97 2.39 34.38 2.31
CA LEU A 97 2.78 34.35 0.91
C LEU A 97 1.75 35.20 0.15
N ASP A 98 2.13 36.38 -0.30
CA ASP A 98 1.23 37.46 -0.75
C ASP A 98 1.30 37.78 -2.26
N ALA A 99 1.93 36.92 -3.08
CA ALA A 99 1.85 37.08 -4.53
C ALA A 99 0.36 37.04 -4.98
N ALA A 100 -0.05 38.07 -5.67
CA ALA A 100 -1.46 38.29 -6.02
C ALA A 100 -2.08 37.19 -6.88
N ASP A 101 -1.27 36.50 -7.68
CA ASP A 101 -1.63 35.40 -8.57
C ASP A 101 -1.17 34.02 -8.05
N GLY A 102 -0.51 33.98 -6.88
CA GLY A 102 0.04 32.74 -6.32
C GLY A 102 1.33 32.26 -7.01
N ALA A 103 1.88 33.04 -7.93
CA ALA A 103 3.09 32.69 -8.66
C ALA A 103 4.36 33.20 -7.98
N TYR A 104 5.34 32.32 -7.81
CA TYR A 104 6.64 32.61 -7.22
C TYR A 104 7.75 32.08 -8.10
N ILE A 105 8.94 32.69 -7.99
CA ILE A 105 10.16 32.11 -8.55
C ILE A 105 10.92 31.40 -7.44
N LEU A 106 11.21 30.15 -7.67
CA LEU A 106 12.13 29.35 -6.88
C LEU A 106 13.49 29.41 -7.56
N ARG A 107 14.51 29.94 -6.85
CA ARG A 107 15.89 30.00 -7.35
C ARG A 107 16.80 29.19 -6.44
N VAL A 108 17.60 28.34 -7.06
CA VAL A 108 18.65 27.57 -6.38
C VAL A 108 19.99 28.01 -6.89
N GLN A 109 20.93 28.27 -5.99
CA GLN A 109 22.27 28.70 -6.31
C GLN A 109 23.29 28.00 -5.42
N GLY A 110 24.35 27.45 -6.03
CA GLY A 110 25.47 26.88 -5.30
C GLY A 110 26.25 27.98 -4.53
N SER A 111 26.69 27.64 -3.32
CA SER A 111 27.52 28.50 -2.48
C SER A 111 28.99 28.06 -2.58
N GLY A 112 29.91 29.05 -2.78
CA GLY A 112 31.34 28.81 -2.94
C GLY A 112 31.85 29.19 -4.33
N TYR A 113 33.18 29.37 -4.44
CA TYR A 113 33.80 29.96 -5.66
C TYR A 113 33.55 29.11 -6.93
N GLN A 114 33.61 27.79 -6.83
CA GLN A 114 33.33 26.89 -7.97
C GLN A 114 31.83 26.62 -8.15
N ALA A 115 31.07 26.64 -7.08
CA ALA A 115 29.65 26.37 -7.07
C ALA A 115 28.78 27.59 -7.43
N ALA A 116 29.32 28.80 -7.35
CA ALA A 116 28.60 30.05 -7.68
C ALA A 116 28.13 30.13 -9.16
N GLN A 117 28.63 29.26 -10.02
CA GLN A 117 28.22 29.17 -11.42
C GLN A 117 27.03 28.19 -11.63
N SER A 118 26.70 27.36 -10.63
CA SER A 118 25.58 26.43 -10.69
C SER A 118 24.31 27.14 -10.24
N ARG A 119 23.38 27.35 -11.17
CA ARG A 119 22.09 28.03 -10.92
C ARG A 119 20.96 27.30 -11.61
N ALA A 120 19.81 27.26 -10.95
CA ALA A 120 18.55 26.86 -11.55
C ALA A 120 17.43 27.76 -11.01
N ALA A 121 16.41 28.02 -11.81
CA ALA A 121 15.24 28.77 -11.38
C ALA A 121 13.99 28.22 -12.06
N GLU A 122 12.93 28.06 -11.29
CA GLU A 122 11.63 27.59 -11.77
C GLU A 122 10.50 28.45 -11.22
N GLU A 123 9.42 28.52 -11.96
CA GLU A 123 8.19 29.14 -11.51
C GLU A 123 7.37 28.13 -10.69
N VAL A 124 6.99 28.55 -9.48
CA VAL A 124 6.27 27.75 -8.49
C VAL A 124 4.90 28.40 -8.24
N TRP A 125 3.85 27.60 -8.25
CA TRP A 125 2.51 28.07 -7.96
C TRP A 125 2.04 27.54 -6.60
N VAL A 126 1.50 28.44 -5.76
CA VAL A 126 1.15 28.12 -4.37
C VAL A 126 -0.29 28.52 -4.09
N LEU A 127 -1.05 27.59 -3.52
CA LEU A 127 -2.35 27.87 -2.91
C LEU A 127 -2.17 28.09 -1.41
N ARG A 128 -2.60 29.23 -0.90
CA ARG A 128 -2.57 29.50 0.54
C ARG A 128 -3.70 28.74 1.26
N PRO A 129 -3.56 28.47 2.57
CA PRO A 129 -4.64 27.88 3.36
C PRO A 129 -5.96 28.65 3.22
N SER A 130 -5.92 29.98 3.23
CA SER A 130 -7.09 30.85 3.04
C SER A 130 -7.72 30.75 1.63
N ASP A 131 -6.95 30.41 0.60
CA ASP A 131 -7.50 30.20 -0.75
C ASP A 131 -8.23 28.86 -0.85
N ILE A 132 -7.79 27.87 -0.07
CA ILE A 132 -8.36 26.50 -0.07
C ILE A 132 -9.64 26.45 0.79
N ALA A 133 -9.57 26.97 2.02
CA ALA A 133 -10.67 26.98 2.97
C ALA A 133 -10.72 28.34 3.70
N ASP A 134 -11.58 29.23 3.26
CA ASP A 134 -11.78 30.48 3.98
C ASP A 134 -12.81 30.36 5.10
N GLU A 135 -12.72 31.27 6.09
CA GLU A 135 -13.63 31.29 7.26
C GLU A 135 -15.10 31.56 6.87
N ASN A 136 -15.34 32.19 5.72
CA ASN A 136 -16.68 32.50 5.21
C ASN A 136 -17.25 31.35 4.36
N GLY A 137 -16.45 30.31 4.11
CA GLY A 137 -16.84 29.13 3.35
C GLY A 137 -16.97 29.38 1.85
N GLU A 138 -16.26 30.35 1.32
CA GLU A 138 -16.13 30.62 -0.12
C GLU A 138 -14.84 30.01 -0.71
N GLY A 139 -14.09 29.27 0.10
CA GLY A 139 -12.86 28.61 -0.31
C GLY A 139 -13.04 27.65 -1.47
N LEU A 140 -11.97 27.47 -2.22
CA LEU A 140 -11.96 26.73 -3.47
C LEU A 140 -12.41 25.27 -3.31
N LEU A 141 -12.08 24.63 -2.19
CA LEU A 141 -12.50 23.26 -1.89
C LEU A 141 -14.04 23.15 -1.80
N LYS A 142 -14.69 24.10 -1.15
CA LYS A 142 -16.16 24.15 -1.06
C LYS A 142 -16.80 24.39 -2.43
N GLN A 143 -16.23 25.27 -3.25
CA GLN A 143 -16.70 25.53 -4.61
C GLN A 143 -16.59 24.26 -5.48
N ILE A 144 -15.48 23.53 -5.41
CA ILE A 144 -15.29 22.26 -6.14
C ILE A 144 -16.29 21.20 -5.65
N ASN A 145 -16.52 21.12 -4.34
CA ASN A 145 -17.46 20.15 -3.78
C ASN A 145 -18.92 20.42 -4.21
N ALA A 146 -19.31 21.67 -4.32
CA ALA A 146 -20.65 22.07 -4.74
C ALA A 146 -20.88 22.02 -6.25
N ALA A 147 -19.81 22.03 -7.06
CA ALA A 147 -19.90 22.11 -8.51
C ALA A 147 -20.39 20.79 -9.14
N SER A 148 -21.25 20.92 -10.15
CA SER A 148 -21.59 19.85 -11.09
C SER A 148 -20.51 19.68 -12.17
N ALA A 149 -20.62 18.64 -13.00
CA ALA A 149 -19.64 18.33 -14.05
C ALA A 149 -19.44 19.50 -15.04
N ASP A 150 -20.49 20.19 -15.40
CA ASP A 150 -20.45 21.36 -16.31
C ASP A 150 -19.89 22.63 -15.65
N GLN A 151 -19.80 22.67 -14.33
CA GLN A 151 -19.35 23.83 -13.54
C GLN A 151 -17.96 23.69 -12.96
N VAL A 152 -17.44 22.48 -12.81
CA VAL A 152 -16.22 22.22 -12.03
C VAL A 152 -14.94 22.67 -12.71
N LYS A 153 -14.90 22.69 -14.05
CA LYS A 153 -13.70 22.97 -14.85
C LYS A 153 -12.97 24.27 -14.45
N PRO A 154 -13.64 25.44 -14.34
CA PRO A 154 -12.97 26.70 -13.98
C PRO A 154 -12.28 26.63 -12.60
N TYR A 155 -12.81 25.85 -11.67
CA TYR A 155 -12.19 25.68 -10.35
C TYR A 155 -10.96 24.77 -10.42
N ILE A 156 -11.00 23.71 -11.25
CA ILE A 156 -9.82 22.84 -11.48
C ILE A 156 -8.73 23.62 -12.22
N GLU A 157 -9.07 24.43 -13.24
CA GLU A 157 -8.12 25.30 -13.93
C GLU A 157 -7.44 26.29 -12.97
N ARG A 158 -8.18 26.83 -12.02
CA ARG A 158 -7.66 27.76 -11.01
C ARG A 158 -6.58 27.11 -10.13
N VAL A 159 -6.69 25.82 -9.84
CA VAL A 159 -5.75 25.09 -8.98
C VAL A 159 -4.74 24.25 -9.75
N SER A 160 -4.91 24.10 -11.06
CA SER A 160 -4.15 23.12 -11.87
C SER A 160 -2.64 23.29 -11.75
N LYS A 161 -2.14 24.52 -11.81
CA LYS A 161 -0.70 24.79 -11.73
C LYS A 161 -0.12 24.37 -10.37
N ALA A 162 -0.82 24.71 -9.27
CA ALA A 162 -0.36 24.39 -7.92
C ALA A 162 -0.46 22.89 -7.60
N LEU A 163 -1.38 22.17 -8.25
CA LEU A 163 -1.60 20.73 -8.08
C LEU A 163 -0.89 19.88 -9.14
N SER A 164 -0.11 20.50 -10.03
CA SER A 164 0.55 19.81 -11.16
C SER A 164 -0.43 19.00 -12.01
N LEU A 165 -1.62 19.59 -12.29
CA LEU A 165 -2.66 18.93 -13.08
C LEU A 165 -2.62 19.43 -14.53
N THR A 166 -2.75 18.49 -15.46
CA THR A 166 -2.97 18.83 -16.87
C THR A 166 -4.48 18.99 -17.11
N VAL A 167 -4.89 20.19 -17.52
CA VAL A 167 -6.27 20.51 -17.88
C VAL A 167 -6.28 21.00 -19.32
N ALA A 168 -7.00 20.29 -20.18
CA ALA A 168 -7.11 20.68 -21.58
C ALA A 168 -8.02 21.91 -21.75
N GLU A 169 -7.69 22.80 -22.70
CA GLU A 169 -8.53 23.95 -23.03
C GLU A 169 -9.96 23.52 -23.39
N ASN A 170 -10.08 22.43 -24.16
CA ASN A 170 -11.36 21.81 -24.54
C ASN A 170 -11.51 20.46 -23.83
N GLU A 171 -11.57 20.48 -22.49
CA GLU A 171 -11.77 19.26 -21.70
C GLU A 171 -13.11 18.61 -22.02
N SER A 172 -13.15 17.28 -22.17
CA SER A 172 -14.37 16.58 -22.55
C SER A 172 -15.39 16.55 -21.42
N ALA A 173 -16.68 16.69 -21.74
CA ALA A 173 -17.76 16.55 -20.76
C ALA A 173 -17.69 15.19 -20.05
N ALA A 174 -17.37 14.13 -20.77
CA ALA A 174 -17.23 12.78 -20.21
C ALA A 174 -16.17 12.70 -19.10
N ARG A 175 -15.01 13.35 -19.28
CA ARG A 175 -13.97 13.39 -18.23
C ARG A 175 -14.41 14.18 -17.01
N LEU A 176 -15.13 15.29 -17.21
CA LEU A 176 -15.68 16.06 -16.09
C LEU A 176 -16.73 15.24 -15.32
N GLU A 177 -17.55 14.46 -16.02
CA GLU A 177 -18.48 13.50 -15.41
C GLU A 177 -17.74 12.39 -14.65
N ASP A 178 -16.66 11.85 -15.21
CA ASP A 178 -15.82 10.87 -14.55
C ASP A 178 -15.19 11.43 -13.28
N PHE A 179 -14.73 12.67 -13.30
CA PHE A 179 -14.21 13.34 -12.10
C PHE A 179 -15.28 13.45 -10.99
N ILE A 180 -16.51 13.87 -11.32
CA ILE A 180 -17.61 13.93 -10.35
C ILE A 180 -17.98 12.53 -9.86
N ARG A 181 -17.95 11.52 -10.72
CA ARG A 181 -18.19 10.13 -10.34
C ARG A 181 -17.14 9.64 -9.36
N VAL A 182 -15.85 9.87 -9.64
CA VAL A 182 -14.74 9.53 -8.72
C VAL A 182 -14.91 10.25 -7.39
N LYS A 183 -15.32 11.54 -7.39
CA LYS A 183 -15.66 12.27 -6.15
C LYS A 183 -16.71 11.51 -5.33
N ASN A 184 -17.78 11.07 -5.97
CA ASN A 184 -18.89 10.41 -5.28
C ASN A 184 -18.51 9.00 -4.79
N ASP A 185 -17.85 8.22 -5.63
CA ASP A 185 -17.56 6.80 -5.36
C ASP A 185 -16.36 6.59 -4.42
N SER A 186 -15.34 7.45 -4.53
CA SER A 186 -14.09 7.27 -3.79
C SER A 186 -13.94 8.21 -2.58
N TYR A 187 -14.71 9.32 -2.54
CA TYR A 187 -14.60 10.36 -1.51
C TYR A 187 -15.95 10.72 -0.86
N GLY A 188 -16.95 9.84 -0.96
CA GLY A 188 -18.24 10.03 -0.32
C GLY A 188 -19.01 11.30 -0.77
N GLY A 189 -18.72 11.80 -1.98
CA GLY A 189 -19.35 12.97 -2.56
C GLY A 189 -18.73 14.31 -2.16
N SER A 190 -17.70 14.32 -1.29
CA SER A 190 -17.08 15.57 -0.82
C SER A 190 -15.59 15.37 -0.52
N PHE A 191 -14.73 16.16 -1.15
CA PHE A 191 -13.29 16.19 -0.83
C PHE A 191 -13.07 16.92 0.49
N GLN A 192 -12.19 16.38 1.32
CA GLN A 192 -11.75 16.99 2.58
C GLN A 192 -10.45 17.78 2.39
N THR A 193 -9.67 17.44 1.38
CA THR A 193 -8.37 18.09 1.09
C THR A 193 -8.22 18.39 -0.39
N ILE A 194 -7.36 19.36 -0.69
CA ILE A 194 -7.05 19.71 -2.09
C ILE A 194 -6.22 18.58 -2.78
N SER A 195 -5.51 17.77 -2.00
CA SER A 195 -4.78 16.60 -2.51
C SER A 195 -5.73 15.51 -3.03
N GLU A 196 -6.90 15.35 -2.41
CA GLU A 196 -7.96 14.44 -2.90
C GLU A 196 -8.53 14.92 -4.24
N VAL A 197 -8.65 16.24 -4.43
CA VAL A 197 -9.04 16.83 -5.72
C VAL A 197 -8.04 16.46 -6.82
N ALA A 198 -6.74 16.61 -6.54
CA ALA A 198 -5.69 16.23 -7.48
C ALA A 198 -5.71 14.73 -7.80
N ALA A 199 -5.85 13.89 -6.78
CA ALA A 199 -5.96 12.45 -6.94
C ALA A 199 -7.17 12.06 -7.80
N ALA A 200 -8.35 12.60 -7.52
CA ALA A 200 -9.56 12.34 -8.30
C ALA A 200 -9.43 12.80 -9.76
N TRP A 201 -8.78 13.95 -9.99
CA TRP A 201 -8.52 14.44 -11.35
C TRP A 201 -7.62 13.50 -12.14
N LYS A 202 -6.53 13.02 -11.54
CA LYS A 202 -5.62 12.05 -12.18
C LYS A 202 -6.29 10.70 -12.43
N ILE A 203 -7.11 10.21 -11.48
CA ILE A 203 -7.91 8.99 -11.65
C ILE A 203 -8.88 9.15 -12.83
N SER A 204 -9.60 10.29 -12.93
CA SER A 204 -10.52 10.55 -14.03
C SER A 204 -9.81 10.58 -15.40
N ASP A 205 -8.55 11.01 -15.44
CA ASP A 205 -7.73 10.98 -16.64
C ASP A 205 -7.43 9.56 -17.12
N VAL A 206 -7.12 8.64 -16.20
CA VAL A 206 -6.93 7.22 -16.51
C VAL A 206 -8.24 6.58 -17.01
N ILE A 207 -9.36 6.88 -16.35
CA ILE A 207 -10.69 6.36 -16.75
C ILE A 207 -11.03 6.82 -18.18
N ALA A 208 -10.93 8.13 -18.42
CA ALA A 208 -11.21 8.71 -19.74
C ALA A 208 -10.27 8.16 -20.83
N TYR A 209 -9.00 7.93 -20.49
CA TYR A 209 -8.05 7.32 -21.42
C TYR A 209 -8.40 5.86 -21.74
N LEU A 210 -8.76 5.07 -20.73
CA LEU A 210 -9.22 3.69 -20.95
C LEU A 210 -10.54 3.62 -21.74
N ALA A 211 -11.36 4.65 -21.73
CA ALA A 211 -12.60 4.72 -22.50
C ALA A 211 -12.38 4.96 -24.00
N GLN A 212 -11.20 5.40 -24.45
CA GLN A 212 -10.88 5.64 -25.85
C GLN A 212 -10.95 4.37 -26.69
N ASP A 213 -11.20 4.49 -27.99
CA ASP A 213 -11.26 3.35 -28.91
C ASP A 213 -9.93 2.61 -29.03
N HIS A 214 -8.82 3.36 -29.12
CA HIS A 214 -7.48 2.85 -29.37
C HIS A 214 -6.44 3.45 -28.41
N PRO A 215 -6.50 3.12 -27.10
CA PRO A 215 -5.48 3.57 -26.16
C PRO A 215 -4.15 2.83 -26.41
N ASP A 216 -3.05 3.54 -26.22
CA ASP A 216 -1.68 3.01 -26.31
C ASP A 216 -1.21 2.53 -24.93
N ALA A 217 -0.54 1.36 -24.87
CA ALA A 217 -0.11 0.75 -23.62
C ALA A 217 0.96 1.58 -22.91
N LYS A 218 1.87 2.22 -23.64
CA LYS A 218 2.94 3.02 -23.04
C LYS A 218 2.42 4.35 -22.49
N VAL A 219 1.45 4.95 -23.17
CA VAL A 219 0.77 6.14 -22.64
C VAL A 219 -0.05 5.80 -21.41
N LEU A 220 -0.76 4.65 -21.43
CA LEU A 220 -1.47 4.16 -20.25
C LEU A 220 -0.51 3.93 -19.06
N GLU A 221 0.64 3.32 -19.31
CA GLU A 221 1.69 3.13 -18.32
C GLU A 221 2.08 4.47 -17.67
N THR A 222 2.37 5.50 -18.47
CA THR A 222 2.72 6.84 -17.95
C THR A 222 1.62 7.43 -17.07
N LYS A 223 0.35 7.32 -17.51
CA LYS A 223 -0.78 7.79 -16.72
C LYS A 223 -0.99 7.01 -15.42
N MET A 224 -0.76 5.71 -15.44
CA MET A 224 -0.79 4.87 -14.24
C MET A 224 0.36 5.18 -13.28
N ASP A 225 1.53 5.60 -13.79
CA ASP A 225 2.65 6.06 -12.95
C ASP A 225 2.29 7.35 -12.18
N GLU A 226 1.49 8.24 -12.77
CA GLU A 226 1.01 9.46 -12.11
C GLU A 226 0.05 9.20 -10.93
N ILE A 227 -0.58 8.02 -10.87
CA ILE A 227 -1.50 7.61 -9.80
C ILE A 227 -0.94 6.44 -8.97
N ALA A 228 0.33 6.08 -9.12
CA ALA A 228 0.94 4.95 -8.43
C ALA A 228 0.80 5.02 -6.92
N ASP A 229 1.05 6.19 -6.33
CA ASP A 229 0.93 6.43 -4.88
C ASP A 229 -0.53 6.41 -4.38
N ILE A 230 -1.49 6.50 -5.29
CA ILE A 230 -2.92 6.51 -4.97
C ILE A 230 -3.49 5.09 -4.99
N LEU A 231 -2.97 4.23 -5.87
CA LEU A 231 -3.44 2.86 -6.04
C LEU A 231 -2.87 1.94 -4.96
N SER A 232 -3.68 0.95 -4.55
CA SER A 232 -3.23 -0.11 -3.64
C SER A 232 -2.48 -1.24 -4.37
N ALA A 233 -2.31 -1.13 -5.68
CA ALA A 233 -1.74 -2.18 -6.52
C ALA A 233 -0.20 -2.26 -6.38
N GLU A 234 0.32 -3.46 -6.15
CA GLU A 234 1.77 -3.70 -6.09
C GLU A 234 2.40 -3.54 -7.48
N ARG A 235 3.35 -2.60 -7.60
CA ARG A 235 4.04 -2.27 -8.86
C ARG A 235 5.56 -2.44 -8.79
N ASP A 236 6.11 -2.77 -7.61
CA ASP A 236 7.54 -2.89 -7.39
C ASP A 236 8.04 -4.34 -7.31
N ASP A 237 7.13 -5.31 -7.45
CA ASP A 237 7.49 -6.72 -7.37
C ASP A 237 8.09 -7.27 -8.68
N GLU A 238 8.69 -8.47 -8.59
CA GLU A 238 9.33 -9.16 -9.71
C GLU A 238 8.34 -9.44 -10.87
N ILE A 239 7.07 -9.71 -10.54
CA ILE A 239 6.01 -9.96 -11.53
C ILE A 239 5.76 -8.70 -12.36
N TYR A 240 5.61 -7.54 -11.70
CA TYR A 240 5.43 -6.28 -12.39
C TYR A 240 6.62 -5.95 -13.29
N GLN A 241 7.85 -6.11 -12.77
CA GLN A 241 9.05 -5.84 -13.55
C GLN A 241 9.19 -6.77 -14.77
N THR A 242 8.81 -8.05 -14.60
CA THR A 242 8.90 -9.05 -15.68
C THR A 242 7.85 -8.85 -16.77
N TYR A 243 6.61 -8.52 -16.39
CA TYR A 243 5.46 -8.51 -17.29
C TYR A 243 4.89 -7.10 -17.53
N ARG A 244 5.62 -6.04 -17.20
CA ARG A 244 5.16 -4.65 -17.20
C ARG A 244 4.42 -4.25 -18.50
N GLU A 245 5.02 -4.49 -19.65
CA GLU A 245 4.43 -4.16 -20.95
C GLU A 245 3.15 -4.97 -21.22
N ASP A 246 3.16 -6.26 -20.89
CA ASP A 246 2.01 -7.14 -21.13
C ASP A 246 0.85 -6.83 -20.18
N ILE A 247 1.11 -6.37 -18.96
CA ILE A 247 0.10 -5.91 -18.03
C ILE A 247 -0.71 -4.76 -18.66
N TYR A 248 -0.07 -3.74 -19.19
CA TYR A 248 -0.79 -2.61 -19.79
C TYR A 248 -1.52 -2.98 -21.08
N LYS A 249 -0.96 -3.86 -21.92
CA LYS A 249 -1.68 -4.43 -23.07
C LYS A 249 -2.92 -5.20 -22.64
N ASN A 250 -2.81 -6.00 -21.58
CA ASN A 250 -3.91 -6.76 -21.02
C ASN A 250 -4.98 -5.86 -20.40
N MET A 251 -4.61 -4.79 -19.69
CA MET A 251 -5.57 -3.79 -19.20
C MET A 251 -6.42 -3.23 -20.33
N ILE A 252 -5.78 -2.87 -21.44
CA ILE A 252 -6.45 -2.38 -22.65
C ILE A 252 -7.39 -3.43 -23.25
N SER A 253 -7.01 -4.70 -23.20
CA SER A 253 -7.87 -5.79 -23.67
C SER A 253 -9.08 -6.00 -22.76
N ILE A 254 -8.84 -6.16 -21.46
CA ILE A 254 -9.86 -6.48 -20.45
C ILE A 254 -10.91 -5.39 -20.33
N ARG A 255 -10.54 -4.09 -20.45
CA ARG A 255 -11.47 -2.96 -20.30
C ARG A 255 -12.73 -3.05 -21.15
N LYS A 256 -12.62 -3.65 -22.35
CA LYS A 256 -13.73 -3.77 -23.30
C LYS A 256 -14.83 -4.73 -22.83
N THR A 257 -14.48 -5.74 -22.07
CA THR A 257 -15.40 -6.77 -21.56
C THR A 257 -15.71 -6.58 -20.09
N TYR A 258 -14.96 -5.72 -19.41
CA TYR A 258 -15.12 -5.49 -17.97
C TYR A 258 -16.53 -5.01 -17.64
N ARG A 259 -17.15 -5.61 -16.61
CA ARG A 259 -18.56 -5.40 -16.22
C ARG A 259 -19.56 -5.51 -17.37
N GLY A 260 -19.37 -6.49 -18.26
CA GLY A 260 -20.28 -6.69 -19.38
C GLY A 260 -20.22 -5.56 -20.42
N GLY A 261 -19.10 -4.86 -20.53
CA GLY A 261 -18.88 -3.77 -21.49
C GLY A 261 -19.16 -2.36 -20.94
N ILE A 262 -19.51 -2.23 -19.65
CA ILE A 262 -19.67 -0.93 -18.99
C ILE A 262 -18.32 -0.21 -18.90
N GLY A 263 -17.23 -0.97 -18.75
CA GLY A 263 -15.87 -0.45 -18.66
C GLY A 263 -15.49 0.03 -17.25
N VAL A 264 -14.34 0.68 -17.17
CA VAL A 264 -13.75 1.20 -15.93
C VAL A 264 -14.44 2.51 -15.55
N GLN A 265 -14.95 2.61 -14.33
CA GLN A 265 -15.76 3.73 -13.86
C GLN A 265 -15.17 4.48 -12.66
N ASN A 266 -14.34 3.83 -11.85
CA ASN A 266 -13.81 4.39 -10.62
C ASN A 266 -12.42 3.79 -10.28
N ARG A 267 -11.82 4.23 -9.17
CA ARG A 267 -10.53 3.76 -8.70
C ARG A 267 -10.49 2.23 -8.49
N SER A 268 -11.50 1.66 -7.84
CA SER A 268 -11.55 0.23 -7.56
C SER A 268 -11.62 -0.60 -8.86
N ASP A 269 -12.25 -0.07 -9.90
CA ASP A 269 -12.26 -0.71 -11.22
C ASP A 269 -10.88 -0.71 -11.86
N ILE A 270 -10.12 0.40 -11.75
CA ILE A 270 -8.72 0.48 -12.22
C ILE A 270 -7.88 -0.58 -11.53
N GLU A 271 -7.95 -0.66 -10.20
CA GLU A 271 -7.21 -1.65 -9.39
C GLU A 271 -7.59 -3.08 -9.79
N THR A 272 -8.88 -3.35 -9.95
CA THR A 272 -9.37 -4.69 -10.36
C THR A 272 -8.90 -5.07 -11.77
N VAL A 273 -8.97 -4.14 -12.72
CA VAL A 273 -8.52 -4.39 -14.10
C VAL A 273 -7.00 -4.56 -14.15
N PHE A 274 -6.26 -3.80 -13.36
CA PHE A 274 -4.81 -3.95 -13.24
C PHE A 274 -4.43 -5.33 -12.68
N GLU A 275 -5.05 -5.78 -11.58
CA GLU A 275 -4.79 -7.10 -11.01
C GLU A 275 -5.18 -8.25 -11.95
N LYS A 276 -6.32 -8.16 -12.63
CA LYS A 276 -6.69 -9.13 -13.66
C LYS A 276 -5.69 -9.16 -14.81
N ALA A 277 -5.22 -8.00 -15.25
CA ALA A 277 -4.23 -7.87 -16.33
C ALA A 277 -2.86 -8.47 -15.92
N ARG A 278 -2.47 -8.26 -14.67
CA ARG A 278 -1.26 -8.83 -14.07
C ARG A 278 -1.33 -10.36 -14.03
N VAL A 279 -2.43 -10.91 -13.51
CA VAL A 279 -2.64 -12.36 -13.46
C VAL A 279 -2.69 -12.97 -14.86
N LEU A 280 -3.35 -12.30 -15.80
CA LEU A 280 -3.39 -12.74 -17.19
C LEU A 280 -1.99 -12.81 -17.83
N ALA A 281 -1.13 -11.82 -17.56
CA ALA A 281 0.25 -11.81 -18.02
C ALA A 281 1.06 -12.99 -17.44
N VAL A 282 0.91 -13.23 -16.12
CA VAL A 282 1.55 -14.37 -15.43
C VAL A 282 1.10 -15.71 -16.04
N ILE A 283 -0.20 -15.94 -16.22
CA ILE A 283 -0.72 -17.20 -16.75
C ILE A 283 -0.25 -17.43 -18.19
N ASN A 284 -0.32 -16.40 -19.04
CA ASN A 284 0.11 -16.48 -20.43
C ASN A 284 1.63 -16.69 -20.58
N GLY A 285 2.42 -16.12 -19.66
CA GLY A 285 3.89 -16.23 -19.64
C GLY A 285 4.41 -17.42 -18.83
N SER A 286 3.54 -18.22 -18.20
CA SER A 286 3.95 -19.35 -17.35
C SER A 286 4.67 -20.45 -18.14
N ALA A 287 5.73 -20.98 -17.58
CA ALA A 287 6.27 -22.29 -17.96
C ALA A 287 5.29 -23.42 -17.56
N GLU A 288 5.33 -24.56 -18.25
CA GLU A 288 4.36 -25.66 -18.04
C GLU A 288 4.41 -26.18 -16.59
N ASP A 289 5.57 -26.24 -15.98
CA ASP A 289 5.79 -26.70 -14.60
C ASP A 289 5.36 -25.67 -13.53
N ALA A 290 5.38 -24.38 -13.85
CA ALA A 290 4.97 -23.31 -12.95
C ALA A 290 3.45 -23.03 -12.98
N LEU A 291 2.76 -23.41 -14.05
CA LEU A 291 1.36 -23.06 -14.30
C LEU A 291 0.41 -23.54 -13.20
N GLU A 292 0.61 -24.76 -12.67
CA GLU A 292 -0.23 -25.28 -11.57
C GLU A 292 -0.12 -24.41 -10.32
N ASN A 293 1.09 -23.96 -9.98
CA ASN A 293 1.33 -23.10 -8.83
C ASN A 293 0.72 -21.70 -9.03
N HIS A 294 0.84 -21.14 -10.23
CA HIS A 294 0.20 -19.85 -10.55
C HIS A 294 -1.33 -19.95 -10.49
N LEU A 295 -1.93 -21.01 -11.00
CA LEU A 295 -3.36 -21.24 -10.87
C LEU A 295 -3.79 -21.38 -9.40
N LYS A 296 -2.99 -22.08 -8.58
CA LYS A 296 -3.22 -22.19 -7.13
C LYS A 296 -3.24 -20.81 -6.46
N THR A 297 -2.33 -19.93 -6.84
CA THR A 297 -2.20 -18.60 -6.26
C THR A 297 -3.34 -17.68 -6.70
N TYR A 298 -3.71 -17.74 -7.99
CA TYR A 298 -4.55 -16.72 -8.62
C TYR A 298 -5.97 -17.17 -9.01
N TYR A 299 -6.40 -18.41 -8.69
CA TYR A 299 -7.69 -18.93 -9.14
C TYR A 299 -8.88 -18.01 -8.80
N ARG A 300 -8.84 -17.31 -7.64
CA ARG A 300 -9.92 -16.39 -7.25
C ARG A 300 -9.98 -15.16 -8.14
N ILE A 301 -8.83 -14.57 -8.47
CA ILE A 301 -8.73 -13.41 -9.36
C ILE A 301 -9.15 -13.80 -10.78
N LEU A 302 -8.87 -15.04 -11.19
CA LEU A 302 -9.35 -15.62 -12.44
C LEU A 302 -10.87 -15.88 -12.46
N GLY A 303 -11.55 -15.76 -11.31
CA GLY A 303 -12.98 -16.06 -11.18
C GLY A 303 -13.31 -17.55 -11.00
N ILE A 304 -12.30 -18.41 -10.84
CA ILE A 304 -12.48 -19.84 -10.61
C ILE A 304 -13.03 -20.07 -9.20
N SER A 305 -14.13 -20.81 -9.08
CA SER A 305 -14.73 -21.11 -7.76
C SER A 305 -13.80 -21.99 -6.92
N ALA A 306 -13.87 -21.84 -5.59
CA ALA A 306 -13.12 -22.69 -4.67
C ALA A 306 -13.49 -24.17 -4.85
N GLU A 307 -14.75 -24.47 -5.12
CA GLU A 307 -15.24 -25.83 -5.39
C GLU A 307 -14.58 -26.43 -6.64
N THR A 308 -14.58 -25.71 -7.76
CA THR A 308 -13.94 -26.15 -9.01
C THR A 308 -12.43 -26.35 -8.81
N TYR A 309 -11.78 -25.42 -8.09
CA TYR A 309 -10.35 -25.56 -7.82
C TYR A 309 -10.04 -26.77 -6.91
N GLN A 310 -10.82 -27.02 -5.85
CA GLN A 310 -10.65 -28.20 -5.00
C GLN A 310 -10.89 -29.50 -5.77
N LYS A 311 -11.88 -29.52 -6.65
CA LYS A 311 -12.14 -30.64 -7.56
C LYS A 311 -10.93 -30.96 -8.43
N PHE A 312 -10.33 -29.93 -9.04
CA PHE A 312 -9.06 -30.05 -9.78
C PHE A 312 -7.93 -30.59 -8.90
N ALA A 313 -7.75 -30.01 -7.70
CA ALA A 313 -6.68 -30.40 -6.78
C ALA A 313 -6.80 -31.88 -6.32
N SER A 314 -8.02 -32.43 -6.29
CA SER A 314 -8.30 -33.84 -5.94
C SER A 314 -7.92 -34.82 -7.06
N PHE A 315 -7.66 -34.37 -8.28
CA PHE A 315 -7.30 -35.25 -9.39
C PHE A 315 -5.87 -35.81 -9.22
N GLY A 316 -5.66 -37.02 -9.72
CA GLY A 316 -4.32 -37.57 -9.86
C GLY A 316 -3.45 -36.73 -10.81
N GLY A 317 -2.12 -36.80 -10.67
CA GLY A 317 -1.18 -35.97 -11.43
C GLY A 317 -1.40 -35.99 -12.96
N SER A 318 -1.68 -37.16 -13.54
CA SER A 318 -1.98 -37.29 -14.97
C SER A 318 -3.22 -36.51 -15.41
N ASP A 319 -4.27 -36.46 -14.57
CA ASP A 319 -5.50 -35.77 -14.89
C ASP A 319 -5.39 -34.26 -14.66
N ARG A 320 -4.63 -33.84 -13.64
CA ARG A 320 -4.26 -32.43 -13.50
C ARG A 320 -3.49 -31.93 -14.72
N GLN A 321 -2.51 -32.66 -15.19
CA GLN A 321 -1.74 -32.31 -16.40
C GLN A 321 -2.63 -32.16 -17.65
N LYS A 322 -3.69 -32.97 -17.80
CA LYS A 322 -4.64 -32.82 -18.91
C LYS A 322 -5.43 -31.52 -18.83
N VAL A 323 -5.79 -31.06 -17.63
CA VAL A 323 -6.43 -29.75 -17.43
C VAL A 323 -5.43 -28.63 -17.77
N LEU A 324 -4.22 -28.68 -17.21
CA LEU A 324 -3.19 -27.65 -17.42
C LEU A 324 -2.84 -27.45 -18.90
N ARG A 325 -2.76 -28.51 -19.69
CA ARG A 325 -2.52 -28.44 -21.14
C ARG A 325 -3.64 -27.72 -21.92
N GLN A 326 -4.85 -27.59 -21.37
CA GLN A 326 -5.88 -26.77 -22.00
C GLN A 326 -5.64 -25.28 -21.84
N ILE A 327 -4.80 -24.89 -20.87
CA ILE A 327 -4.48 -23.50 -20.54
C ILE A 327 -3.09 -23.11 -21.06
N TYR A 328 -2.14 -24.01 -20.97
CA TYR A 328 -0.76 -23.74 -21.36
C TYR A 328 -0.63 -23.19 -22.78
N GLN A 329 0.07 -22.09 -22.95
CA GLN A 329 0.38 -21.40 -24.22
C GLN A 329 -0.84 -21.04 -25.10
N LYS A 330 -2.01 -20.79 -24.48
CA LYS A 330 -3.22 -20.42 -25.25
C LYS A 330 -3.33 -18.92 -25.53
N ASN A 331 -2.49 -18.07 -24.92
CA ASN A 331 -2.51 -16.61 -25.09
C ASN A 331 -3.93 -16.03 -24.93
N PHE A 332 -4.48 -16.19 -23.76
CA PHE A 332 -5.79 -15.68 -23.41
C PHE A 332 -5.80 -14.14 -23.43
N VAL A 333 -6.95 -13.58 -23.77
CA VAL A 333 -7.17 -12.13 -23.86
C VAL A 333 -7.90 -11.56 -22.65
N ASP A 334 -8.50 -12.41 -21.82
CA ASP A 334 -9.17 -12.05 -20.57
C ASP A 334 -9.19 -13.23 -19.57
N THR A 335 -9.43 -12.90 -18.30
CA THR A 335 -9.50 -13.88 -17.22
C THR A 335 -10.74 -14.77 -17.27
N ASP A 336 -11.85 -14.28 -17.82
CA ASP A 336 -13.10 -15.01 -17.88
C ASP A 336 -13.02 -16.19 -18.84
N THR A 337 -12.25 -16.06 -19.92
CA THR A 337 -11.95 -17.14 -20.86
C THR A 337 -11.06 -18.22 -20.24
N ILE A 338 -10.09 -17.82 -19.41
CA ILE A 338 -9.27 -18.78 -18.63
C ILE A 338 -10.20 -19.57 -17.66
N CYS A 339 -11.04 -18.87 -16.91
CA CYS A 339 -11.98 -19.48 -15.98
C CYS A 339 -12.86 -20.54 -16.66
N LYS A 340 -13.55 -20.16 -17.75
CA LYS A 340 -14.41 -21.06 -18.53
C LYS A 340 -13.66 -22.28 -19.08
N THR A 341 -12.44 -22.05 -19.58
CA THR A 341 -11.59 -23.13 -20.11
C THR A 341 -11.20 -24.11 -19.00
N PHE A 342 -10.79 -23.59 -17.86
CA PHE A 342 -10.44 -24.40 -16.70
C PHE A 342 -11.63 -25.20 -16.17
N GLU A 343 -12.78 -24.55 -15.94
CA GLU A 343 -14.00 -25.20 -15.46
C GLU A 343 -14.48 -26.29 -16.41
N THR A 344 -14.46 -26.02 -17.70
CA THR A 344 -14.83 -27.01 -18.73
C THR A 344 -13.91 -28.21 -18.68
N ALA A 345 -12.59 -28.01 -18.62
CA ALA A 345 -11.60 -29.08 -18.55
C ALA A 345 -11.75 -29.93 -17.27
N VAL A 346 -11.96 -29.28 -16.12
CA VAL A 346 -12.17 -29.94 -14.82
C VAL A 346 -13.44 -30.80 -14.86
N ASN A 347 -14.54 -30.27 -15.38
CA ASN A 347 -15.82 -31.03 -15.46
C ASN A 347 -15.72 -32.22 -16.41
N GLN A 348 -15.10 -32.07 -17.58
CA GLN A 348 -14.90 -33.19 -18.52
C GLN A 348 -14.07 -34.31 -17.91
N ILE A 349 -13.02 -34.01 -17.17
CA ILE A 349 -12.19 -34.99 -16.48
C ILE A 349 -12.98 -35.69 -15.38
N ALA A 350 -13.77 -34.95 -14.59
CA ALA A 350 -14.60 -35.50 -13.53
C ALA A 350 -15.67 -36.44 -14.05
N GLU A 351 -16.38 -36.06 -15.12
CA GLU A 351 -17.39 -36.89 -15.77
C GLU A 351 -16.80 -38.20 -16.33
N ARG A 352 -15.64 -38.12 -16.96
CA ARG A 352 -14.91 -39.28 -17.44
C ARG A 352 -14.55 -40.23 -16.28
N ASN A 353 -14.05 -39.69 -15.17
CA ASN A 353 -13.66 -40.48 -14.01
C ASN A 353 -14.90 -41.12 -13.30
N ALA A 354 -16.05 -40.46 -13.32
CA ALA A 354 -17.30 -40.97 -12.83
C ALA A 354 -17.88 -42.09 -13.74
N SER A 355 -17.72 -41.93 -15.07
CA SER A 355 -18.23 -42.91 -16.05
C SER A 355 -17.34 -44.16 -16.21
N GLY A 356 -16.07 -44.08 -15.83
CA GLY A 356 -15.08 -45.16 -15.92
C GLY A 356 -15.15 -46.21 -14.80
N GLY A 357 -16.07 -46.07 -13.85
CA GLY A 357 -16.20 -46.93 -12.66
C GLY A 357 -16.90 -48.25 -12.86
N ASN A 358 -17.31 -48.67 -14.09
CA ASN A 358 -18.09 -49.88 -14.28
C ASN A 358 -17.67 -50.71 -15.51
N THR A 359 -16.38 -51.09 -15.57
CA THR A 359 -15.96 -52.25 -16.40
C THR A 359 -14.84 -52.99 -15.68
N SER A 360 -15.21 -53.97 -14.89
CA SER A 360 -14.28 -55.03 -14.47
C SER A 360 -14.08 -55.99 -15.64
N PRO A 361 -12.85 -56.30 -16.03
CA PRO A 361 -12.54 -57.55 -16.66
C PRO A 361 -12.09 -58.54 -15.56
N SER A 362 -12.87 -59.54 -15.35
CA SER A 362 -12.48 -60.76 -14.65
C SER A 362 -11.32 -61.45 -15.36
N GLY A 363 -10.33 -61.93 -14.58
CA GLY A 363 -9.54 -63.07 -15.02
C GLY A 363 -8.10 -63.03 -14.68
N GLY A 364 -7.67 -63.85 -13.73
CA GLY A 364 -6.42 -64.60 -13.80
C GLY A 364 -5.33 -64.34 -12.72
N SER A 365 -5.52 -64.99 -11.58
CA SER A 365 -4.63 -65.96 -10.96
C SER A 365 -3.11 -65.66 -10.78
N GLY A 366 -2.65 -65.83 -9.54
CA GLY A 366 -1.31 -66.25 -9.13
C GLY A 366 -0.49 -65.16 -8.49
N GLY A 367 -0.09 -65.16 -7.26
CA GLY A 367 0.22 -66.16 -6.30
C GLY A 367 1.42 -65.69 -5.48
N LEU A 368 1.33 -65.78 -4.16
CA LEU A 368 2.42 -65.91 -3.17
C LEU A 368 3.39 -64.72 -3.03
N GLY A 369 3.71 -64.18 -1.90
CA GLY A 369 3.74 -64.62 -0.53
C GLY A 369 4.71 -63.74 0.26
N GLY A 370 4.49 -63.68 1.54
CA GLY A 370 5.54 -63.53 2.56
C GLY A 370 5.66 -62.14 3.19
N SER A 371 4.96 -61.91 4.28
CA SER A 371 5.47 -62.09 5.64
C SER A 371 6.45 -60.99 6.14
N GLY A 372 5.98 -60.21 7.10
CA GLY A 372 6.56 -60.20 8.42
C GLY A 372 7.07 -58.85 8.91
N GLY A 373 6.56 -58.41 10.03
CA GLY A 373 7.35 -57.72 11.02
C GLY A 373 6.81 -56.42 11.58
N SER A 374 6.00 -56.62 12.60
CA SER A 374 5.62 -55.75 13.72
C SER A 374 6.67 -54.79 14.27
N GLY A 375 6.24 -53.60 14.71
CA GLY A 375 6.98 -52.76 15.63
C GLY A 375 6.20 -51.50 15.96
N ALA A 376 5.48 -51.55 17.11
CA ALA A 376 4.73 -50.44 17.66
C ALA A 376 5.59 -49.47 18.44
N SER A 377 5.30 -48.19 18.42
CA SER A 377 5.08 -47.27 19.55
C SER A 377 5.08 -45.83 19.00
N GLY A 378 4.03 -45.05 19.07
CA GLY A 378 3.62 -44.36 20.26
C GLY A 378 4.22 -42.96 20.27
N GLY A 379 3.53 -41.97 19.64
CA GLY A 379 3.84 -40.58 19.75
C GLY A 379 2.70 -39.77 19.15
N ARG A 380 1.79 -39.31 19.99
CA ARG A 380 0.75 -38.37 19.58
C ARG A 380 1.39 -37.04 19.26
N GLY A 381 1.48 -36.71 17.98
CA GLY A 381 1.76 -35.35 17.49
C GLY A 381 0.45 -34.78 16.95
N TYR A 382 0.12 -33.61 17.39
CA TYR A 382 -1.00 -32.84 16.85
C TYR A 382 -0.64 -32.36 15.45
N GLU A 383 -1.25 -32.96 14.44
CA GLU A 383 -1.19 -32.49 13.07
C GLU A 383 -2.46 -31.67 12.79
N ASP A 384 -2.34 -30.32 12.89
CA ASP A 384 -3.25 -29.44 12.18
C ASP A 384 -2.62 -29.15 10.83
N GLY A 385 -3.07 -29.90 9.83
CA GLY A 385 -2.54 -29.86 8.50
C GLY A 385 -3.02 -28.67 7.69
N TYR A 386 -2.09 -27.83 7.31
CA TYR A 386 -1.97 -27.32 5.95
C TYR A 386 -0.51 -27.49 5.54
N ALA A 387 -0.23 -28.68 5.06
CA ALA A 387 1.06 -28.97 4.46
C ALA A 387 1.18 -28.26 3.12
N ILE A 388 2.09 -27.30 3.03
CA ILE A 388 2.66 -26.87 1.75
C ILE A 388 4.02 -27.54 1.67
N SER A 389 4.10 -28.68 0.99
CA SER A 389 5.34 -29.25 0.51
C SER A 389 5.57 -28.77 -0.91
N GLY A 390 6.57 -27.96 -1.10
CA GLY A 390 7.08 -27.52 -2.39
C GLY A 390 8.56 -27.24 -2.26
N GLU A 391 9.38 -28.22 -2.60
CA GLU A 391 10.82 -28.02 -2.81
C GLU A 391 10.99 -27.12 -4.02
N THR A 392 11.67 -25.99 -3.86
CA THR A 392 12.10 -25.11 -4.94
C THR A 392 13.60 -25.01 -4.99
N ASN A 393 14.15 -25.25 -6.17
CA ASN A 393 15.54 -25.04 -6.48
C ASN A 393 15.94 -23.57 -6.46
N ASP A 394 17.06 -23.34 -5.86
CA ASP A 394 17.83 -22.17 -5.50
C ASP A 394 18.09 -21.14 -6.60
N THR A 395 17.78 -19.88 -6.26
CA THR A 395 18.72 -18.77 -6.36
C THR A 395 18.67 -18.01 -5.03
N PRO A 396 19.79 -17.51 -4.46
CA PRO A 396 19.80 -16.99 -3.10
C PRO A 396 19.07 -15.65 -3.05
N LYS A 397 17.80 -15.67 -2.57
CA LYS A 397 17.15 -14.49 -2.00
C LYS A 397 17.90 -14.11 -0.71
N PRO A 398 18.06 -12.81 -0.40
CA PRO A 398 18.62 -12.42 0.88
C PRO A 398 17.81 -13.09 1.99
N ASP A 399 18.51 -13.69 2.93
CA ASP A 399 17.94 -14.48 4.02
C ASP A 399 17.06 -13.60 4.91
N ILE A 400 15.75 -13.61 4.65
CA ILE A 400 14.74 -12.85 5.40
C ILE A 400 14.33 -13.61 6.66
N ALA A 401 14.84 -14.83 6.81
CA ALA A 401 14.53 -15.73 7.90
C ALA A 401 15.27 -15.35 9.19
N PHE A 402 14.65 -15.66 10.32
CA PHE A 402 15.34 -15.78 11.60
C PHE A 402 15.85 -17.20 11.75
N ALA A 403 16.94 -17.39 12.51
CA ALA A 403 17.57 -18.69 12.66
C ALA A 403 16.61 -19.77 13.18
N ASP A 404 15.65 -19.38 14.01
CA ASP A 404 14.65 -20.22 14.67
C ASP A 404 13.26 -20.20 14.00
N CYS A 405 13.11 -19.49 12.87
CA CYS A 405 11.87 -19.44 12.10
C CYS A 405 12.17 -19.59 10.61
N GLY A 406 12.69 -20.76 10.25
CA GLY A 406 13.04 -21.12 8.87
C GLY A 406 11.83 -21.56 8.03
N SER A 407 12.06 -21.88 6.76
CA SER A 407 11.03 -22.20 5.76
C SER A 407 10.11 -23.39 6.12
N SER A 408 10.52 -24.25 7.05
CA SER A 408 9.70 -25.34 7.57
C SER A 408 8.72 -24.91 8.68
N HIS A 409 8.88 -23.73 9.23
CA HIS A 409 7.99 -23.23 10.27
C HIS A 409 6.73 -22.63 9.64
N TRP A 410 5.54 -22.96 10.18
CA TRP A 410 4.26 -22.50 9.62
C TRP A 410 4.11 -20.97 9.54
N ALA A 411 4.75 -20.25 10.47
CA ALA A 411 4.70 -18.79 10.52
C ALA A 411 5.74 -18.10 9.61
N TYR A 412 6.63 -18.86 8.96
CA TYR A 412 7.71 -18.31 8.12
C TYR A 412 7.23 -17.27 7.11
N PRO A 413 6.14 -17.49 6.32
CA PRO A 413 5.68 -16.50 5.33
C PRO A 413 5.25 -15.18 5.99
N TYR A 414 4.57 -15.25 7.13
CA TYR A 414 4.09 -14.06 7.85
C TYR A 414 5.22 -13.30 8.54
N VAL A 415 6.10 -14.05 9.22
CA VAL A 415 7.28 -13.50 9.90
C VAL A 415 8.25 -12.89 8.88
N GLY A 416 8.45 -13.55 7.73
CA GLY A 416 9.28 -13.05 6.64
C GLY A 416 8.72 -11.76 6.01
N GLU A 417 7.40 -11.69 5.80
CA GLU A 417 6.72 -10.47 5.34
C GLU A 417 6.94 -9.33 6.35
N MET A 418 6.60 -9.54 7.61
CA MET A 418 6.69 -8.53 8.66
C MET A 418 8.14 -8.06 8.91
N LYS A 419 9.13 -8.94 8.76
CA LYS A 419 10.56 -8.59 8.82
C LYS A 419 10.98 -7.71 7.65
N ARG A 420 10.59 -8.09 6.43
CA ARG A 420 10.88 -7.33 5.21
C ARG A 420 10.35 -5.92 5.28
N ASP A 421 9.15 -5.76 5.84
CA ASP A 421 8.48 -4.47 5.98
C ASP A 421 8.92 -3.69 7.23
N GLY A 422 9.94 -4.15 7.95
CA GLY A 422 10.51 -3.47 9.11
C GLY A 422 9.60 -3.43 10.35
N ILE A 423 8.53 -4.24 10.38
CA ILE A 423 7.56 -4.29 11.49
C ILE A 423 8.11 -5.10 12.65
N ILE A 424 8.81 -6.18 12.35
CA ILE A 424 9.51 -7.01 13.34
C ILE A 424 11.00 -7.05 13.07
N SER A 425 11.80 -7.04 14.13
CA SER A 425 13.26 -7.03 14.04
C SER A 425 13.94 -8.23 14.70
N GLY A 426 13.20 -9.07 15.41
CA GLY A 426 13.80 -10.13 16.25
C GLY A 426 14.58 -9.58 17.44
N TYR A 427 15.41 -10.43 18.04
CA TYR A 427 16.26 -10.12 19.18
C TYR A 427 17.74 -10.01 18.77
N ASP A 428 18.58 -9.53 19.68
CA ASP A 428 20.01 -9.28 19.43
C ASP A 428 20.80 -10.56 19.08
N ASP A 429 20.28 -11.73 19.46
CA ASP A 429 20.87 -13.03 19.12
C ASP A 429 20.48 -13.55 17.72
N GLY A 430 19.69 -12.77 16.97
CA GLY A 430 19.25 -13.10 15.61
C GLY A 430 18.02 -14.03 15.56
N ASN A 431 17.41 -14.34 16.69
CA ASN A 431 16.21 -15.19 16.78
C ASN A 431 14.93 -14.35 16.79
N PHE A 432 13.82 -14.97 16.41
CA PHE A 432 12.47 -14.42 16.50
C PHE A 432 11.70 -14.94 17.70
N TYR A 433 11.99 -16.15 18.15
CA TYR A 433 11.28 -16.88 19.21
C TYR A 433 9.78 -17.04 18.89
N PRO A 434 9.41 -17.75 17.81
CA PRO A 434 8.04 -17.84 17.31
C PRO A 434 7.03 -18.36 18.33
N ASP A 435 7.42 -19.32 19.18
CA ASP A 435 6.57 -19.97 20.18
C ASP A 435 6.53 -19.23 21.53
N GLN A 436 7.36 -18.20 21.71
CA GLN A 436 7.36 -17.40 22.93
C GLN A 436 6.08 -16.54 22.98
N LYS A 437 5.50 -16.42 24.18
CA LYS A 437 4.37 -15.51 24.39
C LYS A 437 4.78 -14.07 24.15
N VAL A 438 4.02 -13.36 23.32
CA VAL A 438 4.30 -11.96 22.98
C VAL A 438 3.99 -11.07 24.18
N LYS A 439 4.93 -10.17 24.51
CA LYS A 439 4.70 -9.16 25.55
C LYS A 439 3.84 -8.02 25.03
N ARG A 440 3.14 -7.33 25.95
CA ARG A 440 2.21 -6.26 25.62
C ARG A 440 2.87 -5.12 24.83
N GLU A 441 4.04 -4.66 25.28
CA GLU A 441 4.85 -3.65 24.59
C GLU A 441 5.36 -4.11 23.22
N GLU A 442 5.68 -5.39 23.08
CA GLU A 442 6.10 -5.97 21.80
C GLU A 442 4.93 -6.03 20.81
N PHE A 443 3.77 -6.48 21.27
CA PHE A 443 2.57 -6.52 20.42
C PHE A 443 2.16 -5.11 19.98
N VAL A 444 2.16 -4.13 20.90
CA VAL A 444 1.80 -2.74 20.57
C VAL A 444 2.78 -2.16 19.56
N LYS A 445 4.10 -2.40 19.70
CA LYS A 445 5.07 -2.02 18.66
C LYS A 445 4.72 -2.61 17.31
N MET A 446 4.47 -3.93 17.25
CA MET A 446 4.13 -4.61 16.01
C MET A 446 2.84 -4.05 15.39
N ALA A 447 1.82 -3.80 16.21
CA ALA A 447 0.52 -3.28 15.77
C ALA A 447 0.61 -1.84 15.24
N VAL A 448 1.34 -0.95 15.95
CA VAL A 448 1.58 0.45 15.54
C VAL A 448 2.34 0.51 14.22
N MET A 449 3.40 -0.30 14.09
CA MET A 449 4.17 -0.37 12.84
C MET A 449 3.36 -0.96 11.68
N ALA A 450 2.57 -2.01 11.96
CA ALA A 450 1.73 -2.66 10.94
C ALA A 450 0.62 -1.75 10.42
N SER A 451 0.11 -0.85 11.25
CA SER A 451 -0.97 0.09 10.92
C SER A 451 -0.51 1.50 10.52
N GLY A 452 0.80 1.76 10.52
CA GLY A 452 1.35 3.08 10.16
C GLY A 452 1.05 4.19 11.18
N LEU A 453 0.73 3.83 12.44
CA LEU A 453 0.32 4.77 13.49
C LEU A 453 1.49 5.39 14.28
N TYR A 454 2.73 5.13 13.90
CA TYR A 454 3.87 5.66 14.65
C TYR A 454 3.97 7.18 14.52
N ASP A 455 3.87 7.86 15.67
CA ASP A 455 4.05 9.29 15.82
C ASP A 455 5.21 9.56 16.80
N LYS A 456 6.30 10.12 16.28
CA LYS A 456 7.51 10.41 17.07
C LYS A 456 7.31 11.51 18.11
N ASP A 457 6.27 12.34 17.95
CA ASP A 457 5.97 13.47 18.83
C ASP A 457 4.87 13.13 19.86
N ALA A 458 4.32 11.90 19.81
CA ALA A 458 3.35 11.42 20.76
C ALA A 458 3.96 11.26 22.16
N ALA A 459 3.14 11.53 23.19
CA ALA A 459 3.51 11.37 24.58
C ALA A 459 2.45 10.58 25.35
N CYS A 460 2.86 9.88 26.39
CA CYS A 460 1.98 9.22 27.36
C CYS A 460 2.51 9.43 28.78
N ASP A 461 1.63 9.23 29.77
CA ASP A 461 1.90 9.47 31.17
C ASP A 461 1.82 8.19 32.03
N PHE A 462 2.03 7.01 31.41
CA PHE A 462 2.11 5.75 32.13
C PHE A 462 3.38 5.68 33.00
N GLU A 463 3.21 5.35 34.28
CA GLU A 463 4.31 5.34 35.24
C GLU A 463 5.28 4.16 35.03
N ASP A 464 4.81 3.07 34.41
CA ASP A 464 5.60 1.89 34.04
C ASP A 464 6.22 1.96 32.64
N VAL A 465 6.16 3.13 31.96
CA VAL A 465 6.71 3.35 30.62
C VAL A 465 7.72 4.50 30.63
N PRO A 466 8.99 4.25 30.98
CA PRO A 466 10.02 5.29 30.98
C PRO A 466 10.24 5.90 29.59
N GLN A 467 10.46 7.22 29.53
CA GLN A 467 10.62 7.94 28.26
C GLN A 467 11.85 7.50 27.44
N ASP A 468 12.87 6.97 28.09
CA ASP A 468 14.08 6.43 27.46
C ASP A 468 13.97 4.95 27.08
N ALA A 469 12.84 4.30 27.40
CA ALA A 469 12.61 2.90 27.02
C ALA A 469 12.35 2.76 25.51
N TRP A 470 12.85 1.69 24.92
CA TRP A 470 12.71 1.40 23.48
C TRP A 470 11.24 1.36 23.01
N HIS A 471 10.32 1.02 23.88
CA HIS A 471 8.88 0.88 23.59
C HIS A 471 8.08 2.19 23.80
N TYR A 472 8.68 3.23 24.40
CA TYR A 472 7.97 4.47 24.76
C TYR A 472 7.24 5.08 23.56
N GLY A 473 7.95 5.34 22.44
CA GLY A 473 7.37 5.99 21.26
C GLY A 473 6.20 5.21 20.66
N TYR A 474 6.25 3.89 20.68
CA TYR A 474 5.17 3.04 20.17
C TYR A 474 3.94 3.03 21.08
N ILE A 475 4.16 2.94 22.40
CA ILE A 475 3.08 3.00 23.39
C ILE A 475 2.44 4.38 23.39
N ALA A 476 3.23 5.46 23.36
CA ALA A 476 2.75 6.83 23.27
C ALA A 476 1.91 7.05 21.99
N SER A 477 2.37 6.56 20.84
CA SER A 477 1.62 6.62 19.57
C SER A 477 0.28 5.91 19.67
N ALA A 478 0.25 4.69 20.18
CA ALA A 478 -0.96 3.90 20.34
C ALA A 478 -1.95 4.53 21.34
N TYR A 479 -1.44 5.13 22.41
CA TYR A 479 -2.24 5.85 23.41
C TYR A 479 -2.85 7.13 22.81
N HIS A 480 -2.04 7.94 22.14
CA HIS A 480 -2.48 9.15 21.46
C HIS A 480 -3.54 8.87 20.38
N ALA A 481 -3.39 7.75 19.67
CA ALA A 481 -4.37 7.27 18.69
C ALA A 481 -5.63 6.64 19.32
N ASN A 482 -5.73 6.57 20.65
CA ASN A 482 -6.83 5.93 21.40
C ASN A 482 -7.06 4.44 21.05
N VAL A 483 -6.04 3.75 20.55
CA VAL A 483 -6.13 2.31 20.24
C VAL A 483 -5.77 1.42 21.44
N ILE A 484 -5.08 1.98 22.43
CA ILE A 484 -4.81 1.32 23.71
C ILE A 484 -5.29 2.16 24.89
N ASN A 485 -5.65 1.45 25.97
CA ASN A 485 -5.78 2.00 27.31
C ASN A 485 -4.75 1.29 28.22
N GLY A 486 -4.47 1.84 29.39
CA GLY A 486 -3.71 1.15 30.42
C GLY A 486 -4.48 -0.03 31.03
N VAL A 487 -3.79 -0.83 31.85
CA VAL A 487 -4.38 -1.89 32.69
C VAL A 487 -4.81 -1.36 34.05
N GLY A 488 -4.57 -0.09 34.31
CA GLY A 488 -4.92 0.65 35.51
C GLY A 488 -4.86 2.16 35.25
N GLU A 489 -5.04 2.97 36.30
CA GLU A 489 -5.18 4.42 36.18
C GLU A 489 -3.97 5.08 35.51
N LYS A 490 -2.74 4.57 35.75
CA LYS A 490 -1.49 5.06 35.15
C LYS A 490 -0.51 3.94 34.81
N ALA A 491 -0.99 2.73 34.64
CA ALA A 491 -0.17 1.57 34.29
C ALA A 491 -0.52 1.05 32.91
N PHE A 492 0.47 0.93 32.04
CA PHE A 492 0.34 0.30 30.73
C PHE A 492 0.35 -1.22 30.82
N GLY A 493 1.12 -1.78 31.74
CA GLY A 493 1.32 -3.23 31.92
C GLY A 493 2.53 -3.75 31.14
N VAL A 494 3.67 -3.05 31.21
CA VAL A 494 4.94 -3.50 30.60
C VAL A 494 5.32 -4.88 31.15
N GLY A 495 5.76 -5.77 30.24
CA GLY A 495 6.16 -7.14 30.56
C GLY A 495 5.02 -8.15 30.70
N GLN A 496 3.76 -7.73 30.69
CA GLN A 496 2.61 -8.64 30.67
C GLN A 496 2.48 -9.36 29.34
N GLU A 497 2.03 -10.59 29.36
CA GLU A 497 1.74 -11.35 28.13
C GLU A 497 0.37 -10.94 27.57
N MET A 498 0.25 -10.88 26.22
CA MET A 498 -0.97 -10.45 25.56
C MET A 498 -2.00 -11.56 25.48
N LYS A 499 -3.15 -11.34 26.11
CA LYS A 499 -4.32 -12.22 25.97
C LYS A 499 -5.00 -12.06 24.61
N ARG A 500 -5.62 -13.12 24.10
CA ARG A 500 -6.33 -13.10 22.82
C ARG A 500 -7.48 -12.09 22.78
N GLU A 501 -8.24 -11.94 23.88
CA GLU A 501 -9.29 -10.94 23.98
C GLU A 501 -8.78 -9.50 23.95
N ASP A 502 -7.62 -9.21 24.60
CA ASP A 502 -6.99 -7.89 24.57
C ASP A 502 -6.50 -7.53 23.16
N VAL A 503 -5.93 -8.51 22.44
CA VAL A 503 -5.54 -8.35 21.04
C VAL A 503 -6.76 -8.00 20.18
N ALA A 504 -7.89 -8.67 20.40
CA ALA A 504 -9.12 -8.35 19.67
C ALA A 504 -9.56 -6.91 19.89
N VAL A 505 -9.50 -6.40 21.10
CA VAL A 505 -9.87 -5.01 21.42
C VAL A 505 -8.95 -4.01 20.72
N ILE A 506 -7.63 -4.22 20.78
CA ILE A 506 -6.66 -3.30 20.15
C ILE A 506 -6.86 -3.29 18.63
N LEU A 507 -6.98 -4.45 17.99
CA LEU A 507 -7.15 -4.54 16.55
C LEU A 507 -8.48 -3.95 16.08
N CYS A 508 -9.58 -4.19 16.82
CA CYS A 508 -10.87 -3.59 16.50
C CYS A 508 -10.80 -2.05 16.59
N ARG A 509 -10.13 -1.48 17.60
CA ARG A 509 -9.92 -0.03 17.69
C ARG A 509 -9.07 0.52 16.55
N ILE A 510 -8.01 -0.19 16.12
CA ILE A 510 -7.22 0.19 14.95
C ILE A 510 -8.09 0.23 13.69
N LEU A 511 -8.87 -0.81 13.44
CA LEU A 511 -9.73 -0.90 12.26
C LEU A 511 -10.84 0.16 12.28
N ASN A 512 -11.43 0.45 13.44
CA ASN A 512 -12.41 1.52 13.62
C ASN A 512 -11.80 2.90 13.34
N MET A 513 -10.61 3.17 13.90
CA MET A 513 -9.92 4.43 13.68
C MET A 513 -9.56 4.64 12.21
N LEU A 514 -9.23 3.57 11.49
CA LEU A 514 -8.95 3.58 10.05
C LEU A 514 -10.23 3.51 9.19
N GLN A 515 -11.42 3.55 9.81
CA GLN A 515 -12.74 3.48 9.15
C GLN A 515 -12.96 2.20 8.31
N ILE A 516 -12.26 1.12 8.62
CA ILE A 516 -12.33 -0.15 7.88
C ILE A 516 -13.53 -1.00 8.36
N SER A 517 -14.04 -0.76 9.57
CA SER A 517 -15.12 -1.55 10.20
C SER A 517 -16.51 -0.91 10.08
N GLU A 518 -16.64 0.32 9.60
CA GLU A 518 -17.93 1.07 9.58
C GLU A 518 -19.00 0.50 8.62
N GLY A 519 -18.64 -0.44 7.73
CA GLY A 519 -19.60 -1.11 6.85
C GLY A 519 -20.47 -2.20 7.51
N ASN A 520 -20.16 -2.61 8.74
CA ASN A 520 -20.78 -3.77 9.40
C ASN A 520 -21.55 -3.43 10.68
N SER A 521 -21.82 -2.16 10.98
CA SER A 521 -22.51 -1.77 12.22
C SER A 521 -23.94 -2.31 12.34
N ASP A 522 -24.61 -2.60 11.23
CA ASP A 522 -25.98 -3.16 11.24
C ASP A 522 -26.01 -4.70 11.37
N ALA A 523 -24.87 -5.37 11.18
CA ALA A 523 -24.72 -6.84 11.36
C ALA A 523 -24.48 -7.25 12.82
N LEU A 524 -24.14 -6.31 13.71
CA LEU A 524 -23.80 -6.53 15.11
C LEU A 524 -24.94 -7.08 15.99
N THR A 525 -26.15 -7.20 15.46
CA THR A 525 -27.30 -7.62 16.27
C THR A 525 -27.68 -9.09 16.15
N ASN A 526 -27.12 -9.90 15.22
CA ASN A 526 -27.63 -11.26 15.03
C ASN A 526 -26.72 -12.34 14.40
N SER A 527 -25.40 -12.17 14.28
CA SER A 527 -24.56 -13.23 13.67
C SER A 527 -23.21 -13.47 14.32
N GLY A 528 -23.14 -13.46 15.64
CA GLY A 528 -21.97 -13.96 16.36
C GLY A 528 -21.82 -15.47 16.12
N LYS A 529 -20.67 -15.92 15.62
CA LYS A 529 -20.28 -17.31 15.75
C LYS A 529 -20.16 -17.55 17.25
N ASP A 530 -21.14 -18.24 17.84
CA ASP A 530 -21.11 -18.53 19.28
C ASP A 530 -19.94 -19.47 19.55
N PHE A 531 -18.86 -18.95 20.12
CA PHE A 531 -17.79 -19.78 20.62
C PHE A 531 -18.27 -20.58 21.82
N THR A 532 -17.82 -21.82 21.94
CA THR A 532 -18.24 -22.73 23.03
C THR A 532 -17.89 -22.17 24.41
N ASP A 533 -16.92 -21.26 24.48
CA ASP A 533 -16.42 -20.56 25.65
C ASP A 533 -16.74 -19.05 25.64
N SER A 534 -17.79 -18.64 24.92
CA SER A 534 -18.20 -17.23 24.83
C SER A 534 -18.51 -16.59 26.20
N ALA A 535 -18.88 -17.41 27.22
CA ALA A 535 -19.09 -16.95 28.59
C ALA A 535 -17.79 -16.52 29.28
N ASP A 536 -16.63 -17.03 28.84
CA ASP A 536 -15.30 -16.73 29.40
C ASP A 536 -14.68 -15.47 28.78
N ILE A 537 -15.30 -14.89 27.75
CA ILE A 537 -14.88 -13.61 27.16
C ILE A 537 -15.39 -12.49 28.07
N ASP A 538 -14.46 -11.64 28.52
CA ASP A 538 -14.79 -10.48 29.34
C ASP A 538 -15.69 -9.49 28.56
N ASP A 539 -16.63 -8.84 29.26
CA ASP A 539 -17.66 -7.97 28.64
C ASP A 539 -17.07 -6.88 27.74
N TYR A 540 -15.89 -6.33 28.11
CA TYR A 540 -15.24 -5.28 27.31
C TYR A 540 -14.71 -5.77 25.96
N ALA A 541 -14.55 -7.09 25.77
CA ALA A 541 -13.95 -7.68 24.57
C ALA A 541 -14.98 -8.33 23.64
N LYS A 542 -16.20 -8.63 24.14
CA LYS A 542 -17.22 -9.39 23.39
C LYS A 542 -17.50 -8.86 21.99
N ASP A 543 -17.77 -7.57 21.88
CA ASP A 543 -18.08 -6.92 20.59
C ASP A 543 -16.88 -6.97 19.65
N SER A 544 -15.67 -6.73 20.18
CA SER A 544 -14.44 -6.77 19.39
C SER A 544 -14.13 -8.17 18.86
N VAL A 545 -14.34 -9.19 19.69
CA VAL A 545 -14.15 -10.59 19.28
C VAL A 545 -15.17 -10.97 18.21
N ALA A 546 -16.44 -10.58 18.36
CA ALA A 546 -17.49 -10.86 17.37
C ALA A 546 -17.17 -10.22 16.01
N VAL A 547 -16.81 -8.94 15.99
CA VAL A 547 -16.43 -8.20 14.76
C VAL A 547 -15.25 -8.86 14.06
N LEU A 548 -14.18 -9.18 14.77
CA LEU A 548 -12.98 -9.75 14.15
C LEU A 548 -13.16 -11.20 13.72
N ALA A 549 -14.07 -11.94 14.37
CA ALA A 549 -14.45 -13.28 13.95
C ALA A 549 -15.26 -13.24 12.64
N GLU A 550 -16.19 -12.30 12.51
CA GLU A 550 -16.96 -12.08 11.28
C GLU A 550 -16.06 -11.65 10.12
N MET A 551 -15.12 -10.75 10.38
CA MET A 551 -14.10 -10.34 9.42
C MET A 551 -13.07 -11.43 9.11
N LYS A 552 -13.11 -12.59 9.77
CA LYS A 552 -12.14 -13.70 9.63
C LYS A 552 -10.69 -13.29 9.93
N ILE A 553 -10.50 -12.25 10.73
CA ILE A 553 -9.19 -11.80 11.23
C ILE A 553 -8.76 -12.67 12.41
N LEU A 554 -9.72 -12.95 13.31
CA LEU A 554 -9.55 -13.92 14.39
C LEU A 554 -10.52 -15.08 14.21
N SER A 555 -10.01 -16.29 14.23
CA SER A 555 -10.82 -17.51 14.20
C SER A 555 -10.67 -18.28 15.51
N GLY A 556 -11.71 -19.04 15.88
CA GLY A 556 -11.63 -19.98 16.98
C GLY A 556 -10.84 -21.24 16.62
N PHE A 557 -10.70 -22.12 17.59
CA PHE A 557 -10.06 -23.42 17.48
C PHE A 557 -11.04 -24.49 16.93
N GLU A 558 -10.53 -25.66 16.58
CA GLU A 558 -11.35 -26.77 16.03
C GLU A 558 -12.43 -27.26 16.98
N ASP A 559 -12.21 -27.13 18.29
CA ASP A 559 -13.18 -27.46 19.34
C ASP A 559 -14.32 -26.43 19.47
N GLY A 560 -14.29 -25.39 18.61
CA GLY A 560 -15.25 -24.29 18.62
C GLY A 560 -14.98 -23.23 19.69
N SER A 561 -13.89 -23.32 20.45
CA SER A 561 -13.52 -22.32 21.47
C SER A 561 -12.78 -21.13 20.86
N PHE A 562 -12.82 -19.97 21.55
CA PHE A 562 -12.01 -18.79 21.25
C PHE A 562 -10.76 -18.72 22.10
N ARG A 563 -10.81 -19.21 23.32
CA ARG A 563 -9.78 -19.18 24.36
C ARG A 563 -9.33 -17.75 24.69
N PRO A 564 -10.23 -16.92 25.23
CA PRO A 564 -10.00 -15.48 25.41
C PRO A 564 -8.82 -15.18 26.33
N GLN A 565 -8.63 -16.00 27.38
CA GLN A 565 -7.60 -15.82 28.39
C GLN A 565 -6.23 -16.39 28.01
N ASP A 566 -6.14 -17.16 26.91
CA ASP A 566 -4.86 -17.68 26.42
C ASP A 566 -4.00 -16.54 25.87
N CYS A 567 -2.71 -16.57 26.16
CA CYS A 567 -1.77 -15.59 25.65
C CYS A 567 -1.27 -16.00 24.25
N LEU A 568 -1.19 -15.03 23.32
CA LEU A 568 -0.69 -15.27 21.98
C LEU A 568 0.82 -15.53 21.98
N THR A 569 1.25 -16.38 21.04
CA THR A 569 2.66 -16.48 20.68
C THR A 569 3.05 -15.34 19.72
N ARG A 570 4.35 -15.08 19.61
CA ARG A 570 4.88 -14.09 18.67
C ARG A 570 4.58 -14.46 17.23
N ALA A 571 4.57 -15.75 16.88
CA ALA A 571 4.18 -16.24 15.56
C ALA A 571 2.70 -16.01 15.25
N GLU A 572 1.81 -16.26 16.23
CA GLU A 572 0.38 -15.97 16.08
C GLU A 572 0.13 -14.46 15.91
N ALA A 573 0.82 -13.61 16.69
CA ALA A 573 0.74 -12.17 16.54
C ALA A 573 1.18 -11.69 15.15
N ALA A 574 2.29 -12.21 14.62
CA ALA A 574 2.76 -11.88 13.27
C ALA A 574 1.74 -12.29 12.19
N LYS A 575 1.14 -13.49 12.30
CA LYS A 575 0.10 -13.94 11.36
C LYS A 575 -1.12 -13.03 11.40
N ILE A 576 -1.64 -12.73 12.59
CA ILE A 576 -2.84 -11.89 12.76
C ILE A 576 -2.59 -10.50 12.18
N LEU A 577 -1.46 -9.89 12.48
CA LEU A 577 -1.11 -8.56 11.98
C LEU A 577 -0.87 -8.54 10.47
N SER A 578 -0.33 -9.60 9.87
CA SER A 578 -0.24 -9.75 8.41
C SER A 578 -1.63 -9.75 7.77
N VAL A 579 -2.61 -10.46 8.37
CA VAL A 579 -4.01 -10.45 7.91
C VAL A 579 -4.62 -9.04 8.04
N VAL A 580 -4.45 -8.38 9.18
CA VAL A 580 -4.95 -7.01 9.43
C VAL A 580 -4.38 -6.03 8.40
N ARG A 581 -3.09 -6.11 8.08
CA ARG A 581 -2.47 -5.30 7.03
C ARG A 581 -3.12 -5.51 5.66
N GLY A 582 -3.55 -6.72 5.35
CA GLY A 582 -4.31 -7.00 4.15
C GLY A 582 -5.64 -6.24 4.08
N TYR A 583 -6.24 -5.90 5.22
CA TYR A 583 -7.43 -5.04 5.30
C TYR A 583 -7.08 -3.54 5.24
N ILE A 584 -5.97 -3.13 5.86
CA ILE A 584 -5.51 -1.73 5.86
C ILE A 584 -5.03 -1.30 4.46
N ARG A 585 -4.48 -2.22 3.68
CA ARG A 585 -3.98 -1.99 2.32
C ARG A 585 -5.06 -2.07 1.23
N LYS A 586 -6.29 -2.45 1.59
CA LYS A 586 -7.45 -2.50 0.68
C LYS A 586 -8.15 -1.16 0.59
#